data_92319d1824d73b9e44b3b7b40d9f43e1
#
_entry.id   92319d1824d73b9e44b3b7b40d9f43e1
#
_cell.length_a   1.000
_cell.length_b   1.000
_cell.length_c   1.000
_cell.angle_alpha   90.00
_cell.angle_beta   90.00
_cell.angle_gamma   90.00
#
_symmetry.space_group_name_H-M   'P 1'
#
loop_
_entity.id
_entity.type
_entity.pdbx_description
1 polymer ?
#
loop_
_entity_poly.entity_id
_entity_poly.type
_entity_poly.pdbx_seq_one_letter_code
_entity_poly.pdbx_strand_id
1 'polypeptide(L)'
;LLEDNQLTPNMVDRAKILALRYFEDKGFKNAEVEILQHDDPTAPDRVVVDVNVKKNGKILVNKINVIGNTVIPERKLKGTIFTGGVLKTIRERKGFHNWFRSHKFVDTKYKEAKDNLQNYYAELGYRDAIIVADTVKSIDEKHVDVNIYVEEGNKYYLRNVEWVGN
;
A
#
# COMPACT_ATOMS: atom_id res chain seq x y z
N LEU A 1 -10.53 21.28 9.54
CA LEU A 1 -10.90 22.64 9.81
C LEU A 1 -12.41 22.69 10.06
N LEU A 2 -12.85 23.31 11.13
CA LEU A 2 -14.26 23.50 11.48
C LEU A 2 -14.53 24.98 11.51
N GLU A 3 -15.75 25.38 11.12
CA GLU A 3 -16.21 26.76 11.26
C GLU A 3 -16.15 27.21 12.73
N ASP A 4 -15.95 28.49 12.94
CA ASP A 4 -15.86 29.16 14.24
C ASP A 4 -14.72 28.72 15.17
N ASN A 5 -13.77 27.92 14.69
CA ASN A 5 -12.55 27.60 15.43
C ASN A 5 -11.44 28.63 15.13
N GLN A 6 -10.58 28.86 16.14
CA GLN A 6 -9.38 29.66 15.92
C GLN A 6 -8.49 29.00 14.87
N LEU A 7 -8.16 29.72 13.81
CA LEU A 7 -7.26 29.25 12.78
C LEU A 7 -5.80 29.48 13.21
N THR A 8 -5.06 28.38 13.35
CA THR A 8 -3.62 28.42 13.65
C THR A 8 -2.82 27.87 12.49
N PRO A 9 -1.58 28.33 12.25
CA PRO A 9 -0.71 27.79 11.20
C PRO A 9 -0.57 26.27 11.29
N ASN A 10 -0.43 25.72 12.47
CA ASN A 10 -0.35 24.28 12.71
C ASN A 10 -1.60 23.52 12.23
N MET A 11 -2.80 24.11 12.39
CA MET A 11 -4.04 23.47 11.90
C MET A 11 -4.07 23.44 10.36
N VAL A 12 -3.56 24.46 9.70
CA VAL A 12 -3.46 24.50 8.23
C VAL A 12 -2.49 23.45 7.71
N ASP A 13 -1.30 23.35 8.33
CA ASP A 13 -0.30 22.33 7.96
C ASP A 13 -0.83 20.90 8.17
N ARG A 14 -1.49 20.66 9.30
CA ARG A 14 -2.13 19.37 9.57
C ARG A 14 -3.24 19.05 8.57
N ALA A 15 -4.06 20.01 8.20
CA ALA A 15 -5.10 19.83 7.20
C ALA A 15 -4.50 19.48 5.84
N LYS A 16 -3.43 20.14 5.44
CA LYS A 16 -2.68 19.83 4.22
C LYS A 16 -2.14 18.40 4.23
N ILE A 17 -1.49 17.98 5.32
CA ILE A 17 -0.96 16.62 5.47
C ILE A 17 -2.08 15.58 5.41
N LEU A 18 -3.19 15.82 6.10
CA LEU A 18 -4.33 14.89 6.09
C LEU A 18 -4.98 14.78 4.70
N ALA A 19 -5.11 15.90 3.99
CA ALA A 19 -5.62 15.92 2.63
C ALA A 19 -4.69 15.14 1.68
N LEU A 20 -3.36 15.35 1.74
CA LEU A 20 -2.39 14.60 0.95
C LEU A 20 -2.48 13.09 1.23
N ARG A 21 -2.47 12.66 2.50
CA ARG A 21 -2.64 11.24 2.87
C ARG A 21 -3.93 10.64 2.33
N TYR A 22 -5.04 11.38 2.42
CA TYR A 22 -6.31 10.93 1.85
C TYR A 22 -6.21 10.64 0.36
N PHE A 23 -5.55 11.50 -0.42
CA PHE A 23 -5.39 11.31 -1.85
C PHE A 23 -4.38 10.21 -2.18
N GLU A 24 -3.30 10.07 -1.40
CA GLU A 24 -2.34 8.96 -1.50
C GLU A 24 -3.05 7.60 -1.30
N ASP A 25 -3.89 7.46 -0.27
CA ASP A 25 -4.68 6.25 -0.02
C ASP A 25 -5.70 5.94 -1.15
N LYS A 26 -6.07 6.96 -1.92
CA LYS A 26 -6.88 6.79 -3.14
C LYS A 26 -6.04 6.47 -4.38
N GLY A 27 -4.71 6.40 -4.24
CA GLY A 27 -3.75 6.10 -5.31
C GLY A 27 -3.26 7.31 -6.11
N PHE A 28 -3.51 8.53 -5.62
CA PHE A 28 -3.02 9.78 -6.21
C PHE A 28 -1.72 10.21 -5.50
N LYS A 29 -0.66 9.45 -5.69
CA LYS A 29 0.63 9.67 -5.00
C LYS A 29 1.24 11.05 -5.28
N ASN A 30 0.98 11.62 -6.44
CA ASN A 30 1.49 12.91 -6.87
C ASN A 30 0.48 14.04 -6.69
N ALA A 31 -0.51 13.88 -5.80
CA ALA A 31 -1.47 14.93 -5.50
C ALA A 31 -0.77 16.15 -4.90
N GLU A 32 -1.18 17.34 -5.33
CA GLU A 32 -0.74 18.60 -4.79
C GLU A 32 -1.92 19.25 -4.05
N VAL A 33 -1.69 19.71 -2.83
CA VAL A 33 -2.69 20.43 -2.02
C VAL A 33 -2.13 21.80 -1.67
N GLU A 34 -2.85 22.81 -2.04
CA GLU A 34 -2.57 24.20 -1.71
C GLU A 34 -3.72 24.73 -0.84
N ILE A 35 -3.36 25.39 0.25
CA ILE A 35 -4.33 26.02 1.15
C ILE A 35 -4.07 27.51 1.14
N LEU A 36 -5.04 28.25 0.63
CA LEU A 36 -5.02 29.71 0.59
C LEU A 36 -5.92 30.24 1.70
N GLN A 37 -5.51 31.38 2.25
CA GLN A 37 -6.27 32.08 3.30
C GLN A 37 -6.47 33.53 2.85
N HIS A 38 -7.67 34.01 3.00
CA HIS A 38 -8.01 35.42 2.76
C HIS A 38 -9.08 35.90 3.76
N ASP A 39 -9.06 37.16 4.06
CA ASP A 39 -10.02 37.76 4.97
C ASP A 39 -11.44 37.65 4.42
N ASP A 40 -12.41 37.40 5.30
CA ASP A 40 -13.82 37.39 4.92
C ASP A 40 -14.30 38.84 4.75
N PRO A 41 -14.72 39.26 3.54
CA PRO A 41 -15.17 40.64 3.30
C PRO A 41 -16.45 40.98 4.06
N THR A 42 -17.17 40.01 4.58
CA THR A 42 -18.45 40.20 5.29
C THR A 42 -18.30 40.15 6.82
N ALA A 43 -17.17 39.70 7.33
CA ALA A 43 -16.92 39.51 8.76
C ALA A 43 -15.45 39.80 9.13
N PRO A 44 -15.14 40.94 9.77
CA PRO A 44 -13.75 41.40 9.97
C PRO A 44 -12.87 40.52 10.81
N ASP A 45 -13.46 39.60 11.63
CA ASP A 45 -12.71 38.65 12.48
C ASP A 45 -12.68 37.22 11.93
N ARG A 46 -13.04 37.05 10.66
CA ARG A 46 -13.10 35.73 10.01
C ARG A 46 -12.16 35.62 8.83
N VAL A 47 -11.68 34.39 8.62
CA VAL A 47 -10.82 34.04 7.49
C VAL A 47 -11.49 32.93 6.70
N VAL A 48 -11.54 33.10 5.40
CA VAL A 48 -11.95 32.04 4.47
C VAL A 48 -10.74 31.23 4.08
N VAL A 49 -10.88 29.92 4.08
CA VAL A 49 -9.81 28.96 3.73
C VAL A 49 -10.21 28.21 2.48
N ASP A 50 -9.51 28.47 1.38
CA ASP A 50 -9.67 27.73 0.13
C ASP A 50 -8.69 26.57 0.06
N VAL A 51 -9.20 25.38 -0.21
CA VAL A 51 -8.38 24.17 -0.38
C VAL A 51 -8.39 23.75 -1.84
N ASN A 52 -7.33 24.06 -2.55
CA ASN A 52 -7.12 23.70 -3.94
C ASN A 52 -6.41 22.36 -4.04
N VAL A 53 -6.98 21.41 -4.78
CA VAL A 53 -6.43 20.08 -4.94
C VAL A 53 -6.23 19.74 -6.41
N LYS A 54 -4.97 19.49 -6.78
CA LYS A 54 -4.60 18.97 -8.08
C LYS A 54 -4.21 17.50 -7.91
N LYS A 55 -5.09 16.60 -8.35
CA LYS A 55 -4.93 15.15 -8.09
C LYS A 55 -3.83 14.51 -8.92
N ASN A 56 -3.44 15.10 -10.05
CA ASN A 56 -2.56 14.48 -11.05
C ASN A 56 -3.06 13.07 -11.45
N GLY A 57 -2.24 12.18 -11.92
CA GLY A 57 -2.68 10.82 -12.30
C GLY A 57 -2.61 9.85 -11.12
N LYS A 58 -3.38 8.76 -11.20
CA LYS A 58 -3.16 7.61 -10.30
C LYS A 58 -1.92 6.87 -10.74
N ILE A 59 -1.13 6.42 -9.78
CA ILE A 59 -0.02 5.51 -10.05
C ILE A 59 -0.56 4.08 -10.12
N LEU A 60 -0.22 3.38 -11.18
CA LEU A 60 -0.64 2.01 -11.44
C LEU A 60 0.57 1.07 -11.37
N VAL A 61 0.35 -0.13 -10.87
CA VAL A 61 1.37 -1.19 -10.89
C VAL A 61 1.36 -1.84 -12.28
N ASN A 62 2.48 -1.76 -12.99
CA ASN A 62 2.66 -2.43 -14.28
C ASN A 62 3.06 -3.89 -14.07
N LYS A 63 4.09 -4.14 -13.25
CA LYS A 63 4.57 -5.49 -12.93
C LYS A 63 4.92 -5.61 -11.46
N ILE A 64 4.75 -6.83 -10.93
CA ILE A 64 5.35 -7.25 -9.67
C ILE A 64 6.22 -8.45 -9.98
N ASN A 65 7.46 -8.42 -9.54
CA ASN A 65 8.40 -9.52 -9.63
C ASN A 65 8.78 -9.93 -8.21
N VAL A 66 8.71 -11.23 -7.92
CA VAL A 66 9.26 -11.82 -6.72
C VAL A 66 10.52 -12.57 -7.12
N ILE A 67 11.63 -12.23 -6.52
CA ILE A 67 12.97 -12.69 -6.89
C ILE A 67 13.57 -13.43 -5.70
N GLY A 68 14.25 -14.56 -5.95
CA GLY A 68 14.83 -15.40 -4.90
C GLY A 68 13.90 -16.53 -4.44
N ASN A 69 12.66 -16.57 -4.92
CA ASN A 69 11.75 -17.67 -4.71
C ASN A 69 12.19 -18.90 -5.54
N THR A 70 12.66 -19.93 -4.87
CA THR A 70 13.12 -21.18 -5.49
C THR A 70 12.14 -22.33 -5.30
N VAL A 71 11.41 -22.33 -4.20
CA VAL A 71 10.51 -23.41 -3.80
C VAL A 71 9.06 -23.11 -4.14
N ILE A 72 8.63 -21.85 -3.90
CA ILE A 72 7.25 -21.46 -4.17
C ILE A 72 7.17 -20.73 -5.52
N PRO A 73 6.37 -21.24 -6.47
CA PRO A 73 6.23 -20.58 -7.77
C PRO A 73 5.73 -19.13 -7.64
N GLU A 74 6.37 -18.21 -8.36
CA GLU A 74 6.07 -16.77 -8.36
C GLU A 74 4.58 -16.47 -8.53
N ARG A 75 3.88 -17.25 -9.36
CA ARG A 75 2.43 -17.09 -9.57
C ARG A 75 1.61 -17.25 -8.28
N LYS A 76 2.01 -18.15 -7.38
CA LYS A 76 1.35 -18.31 -6.09
C LYS A 76 1.62 -17.13 -5.18
N LEU A 77 2.87 -16.68 -5.12
CA LEU A 77 3.29 -15.53 -4.33
C LEU A 77 2.59 -14.24 -4.77
N LYS A 78 2.52 -14.00 -6.07
CA LYS A 78 1.77 -12.84 -6.62
C LYS A 78 0.28 -12.88 -6.25
N GLY A 79 -0.33 -14.05 -6.27
CA GLY A 79 -1.69 -14.23 -5.79
C GLY A 79 -1.89 -13.77 -4.35
N THR A 80 -0.97 -14.13 -3.46
CA THR A 80 -1.01 -13.78 -2.04
C THR A 80 -0.83 -12.30 -1.79
N ILE A 81 0.08 -11.65 -2.50
CA ILE A 81 0.34 -10.21 -2.42
C ILE A 81 -0.95 -9.42 -2.65
N PHE A 82 -1.76 -9.82 -3.63
CA PHE A 82 -2.96 -9.07 -4.01
C PHE A 82 -4.24 -9.44 -3.23
N THR A 83 -4.31 -10.65 -2.71
CA THR A 83 -5.56 -11.18 -2.12
C THR A 83 -5.55 -11.27 -0.59
N GLY A 84 -4.47 -10.85 0.05
CA GLY A 84 -4.36 -10.93 1.51
C GLY A 84 -4.32 -12.35 2.04
N GLY A 85 -3.73 -13.30 1.27
CA GLY A 85 -3.59 -14.70 1.69
C GLY A 85 -4.86 -15.55 1.55
N VAL A 86 -5.98 -14.97 1.17
CA VAL A 86 -7.24 -15.72 0.98
C VAL A 86 -7.23 -16.43 -0.37
N LEU A 87 -6.57 -17.58 -0.42
CA LEU A 87 -6.45 -18.47 -1.59
C LEU A 87 -7.80 -19.03 -2.11
N LYS A 88 -8.92 -18.72 -1.49
CA LYS A 88 -10.20 -19.37 -1.82
C LYS A 88 -10.87 -18.95 -3.13
N THR A 89 -10.43 -17.87 -3.79
CA THR A 89 -11.22 -17.30 -4.90
C THR A 89 -10.50 -17.26 -6.26
N ILE A 90 -9.24 -17.68 -6.37
CA ILE A 90 -8.50 -17.58 -7.64
C ILE A 90 -8.86 -18.69 -8.64
N ARG A 91 -9.55 -19.74 -8.22
CA ARG A 91 -9.84 -20.90 -9.07
C ARG A 91 -10.92 -20.65 -10.12
N GLU A 92 -11.70 -19.57 -10.02
CA GLU A 92 -12.94 -19.41 -10.82
C GLU A 92 -12.96 -18.20 -11.78
N ARG A 93 -11.94 -17.35 -11.87
CA ARG A 93 -11.97 -16.23 -12.82
C ARG A 93 -11.03 -16.46 -14.00
N LYS A 94 -11.62 -16.95 -15.08
CA LYS A 94 -11.06 -16.86 -16.44
C LYS A 94 -10.83 -15.39 -16.78
N GLY A 95 -9.57 -14.93 -16.83
CA GLY A 95 -9.25 -13.54 -17.15
C GLY A 95 -8.05 -12.95 -16.43
N PHE A 96 -7.15 -13.78 -15.95
CA PHE A 96 -6.02 -13.44 -15.09
C PHE A 96 -5.02 -12.41 -15.68
N HIS A 97 -4.97 -12.24 -17.01
CA HIS A 97 -3.99 -11.34 -17.66
C HIS A 97 -4.35 -9.86 -17.58
N ASN A 98 -5.62 -9.50 -17.47
CA ASN A 98 -6.05 -8.10 -17.44
C ASN A 98 -6.15 -7.49 -16.02
N TRP A 99 -6.10 -8.32 -14.99
CA TRP A 99 -6.26 -7.85 -13.61
C TRP A 99 -5.02 -7.11 -13.10
N PHE A 100 -3.83 -7.46 -13.59
CA PHE A 100 -2.58 -6.79 -13.20
C PHE A 100 -2.44 -5.35 -13.70
N ARG A 101 -3.13 -4.98 -14.78
CA ARG A 101 -3.00 -3.65 -15.40
C ARG A 101 -3.78 -2.53 -14.72
N SER A 102 -4.60 -2.82 -13.72
CA SER A 102 -5.53 -1.85 -13.10
C SER A 102 -5.28 -1.57 -11.62
N HIS A 103 -4.26 -2.15 -11.00
CA HIS A 103 -4.06 -1.97 -9.57
C HIS A 103 -3.31 -0.68 -9.29
N LYS A 104 -3.97 0.19 -8.53
CA LYS A 104 -3.37 1.42 -8.02
C LYS A 104 -2.25 1.06 -7.06
N PHE A 105 -1.12 1.73 -7.20
CA PHE A 105 -0.08 1.68 -6.19
C PHE A 105 -0.49 2.56 -5.01
N VAL A 106 -0.62 1.96 -3.84
CA VAL A 106 -0.95 2.63 -2.58
C VAL A 106 0.03 2.12 -1.54
N ASP A 107 0.79 3.03 -0.92
CA ASP A 107 1.90 2.65 -0.03
C ASP A 107 1.44 1.81 1.18
N THR A 108 0.27 2.11 1.77
CA THR A 108 -0.31 1.32 2.87
C THR A 108 -0.65 -0.10 2.41
N LYS A 109 -1.24 -0.24 1.23
CA LYS A 109 -1.56 -1.56 0.64
C LYS A 109 -0.31 -2.35 0.24
N TYR A 110 0.74 -1.65 -0.15
CA TYR A 110 2.01 -2.29 -0.45
C TYR A 110 2.69 -2.86 0.81
N LYS A 111 2.61 -2.15 1.94
CA LYS A 111 3.07 -2.69 3.22
C LYS A 111 2.29 -3.93 3.63
N GLU A 112 0.95 -3.87 3.62
CA GLU A 112 0.09 -5.03 3.87
C GLU A 112 0.43 -6.22 2.95
N ALA A 113 0.73 -5.96 1.68
CA ALA A 113 1.09 -6.99 0.72
C ALA A 113 2.41 -7.69 1.07
N LYS A 114 3.41 -6.96 1.58
CA LYS A 114 4.67 -7.54 2.06
C LYS A 114 4.45 -8.40 3.31
N ASP A 115 3.66 -7.92 4.26
CA ASP A 115 3.32 -8.68 5.47
C ASP A 115 2.56 -9.97 5.11
N ASN A 116 1.61 -9.90 4.18
CA ASN A 116 0.89 -11.06 3.68
C ASN A 116 1.81 -12.08 3.01
N LEU A 117 2.80 -11.61 2.27
CA LEU A 117 3.79 -12.48 1.63
C LEU A 117 4.62 -13.24 2.67
N GLN A 118 5.10 -12.57 3.71
CA GLN A 118 5.85 -13.21 4.80
C GLN A 118 4.98 -14.20 5.58
N ASN A 119 3.74 -13.80 5.92
CA ASN A 119 2.79 -14.68 6.61
C ASN A 119 2.48 -15.93 5.78
N TYR A 120 2.36 -15.81 4.47
CA TYR A 120 2.14 -16.96 3.59
C TYR A 120 3.30 -17.93 3.59
N TYR A 121 4.55 -17.45 3.60
CA TYR A 121 5.72 -18.30 3.77
C TYR A 121 5.70 -19.02 5.13
N ALA A 122 5.38 -18.32 6.21
CA ALA A 122 5.28 -18.87 7.55
C ALA A 122 4.19 -19.97 7.64
N GLU A 123 3.00 -19.75 7.04
CA GLU A 123 1.91 -20.73 6.94
C GLU A 123 2.34 -22.03 6.22
N LEU A 124 3.23 -21.93 5.24
CA LEU A 124 3.77 -23.07 4.52
C LEU A 124 4.93 -23.77 5.24
N GLY A 125 5.31 -23.27 6.43
CA GLY A 125 6.37 -23.79 7.26
C GLY A 125 7.75 -23.16 7.02
N TYR A 126 7.85 -22.13 6.19
CA TYR A 126 9.08 -21.36 5.96
C TYR A 126 9.15 -20.19 6.95
N ARG A 127 9.38 -20.52 8.22
CA ARG A 127 9.36 -19.59 9.34
C ARG A 127 10.42 -18.49 9.25
N ASP A 128 11.55 -18.81 8.64
CA ASP A 128 12.69 -17.90 8.51
C ASP A 128 12.70 -17.14 7.18
N ALA A 129 11.60 -17.24 6.41
CA ALA A 129 11.48 -16.48 5.18
C ALA A 129 11.43 -14.98 5.45
N ILE A 130 12.27 -14.23 4.75
CA ILE A 130 12.37 -12.77 4.88
C ILE A 130 12.34 -12.07 3.53
N ILE A 131 11.84 -10.84 3.52
CA ILE A 131 12.01 -9.90 2.42
C ILE A 131 13.29 -9.13 2.69
N VAL A 132 14.35 -9.42 1.93
CA VAL A 132 15.68 -8.81 2.12
C VAL A 132 15.77 -7.42 1.52
N ALA A 133 15.02 -7.16 0.46
CA ALA A 133 14.94 -5.85 -0.18
C ALA A 133 13.64 -5.72 -0.99
N ASP A 134 13.25 -4.51 -1.27
CA ASP A 134 12.21 -4.22 -2.23
C ASP A 134 12.51 -2.92 -3.00
N THR A 135 12.07 -2.84 -4.25
CA THR A 135 12.22 -1.65 -5.07
C THR A 135 10.93 -1.33 -5.81
N VAL A 136 10.60 -0.05 -5.85
CA VAL A 136 9.50 0.49 -6.65
C VAL A 136 10.11 1.45 -7.67
N LYS A 137 10.10 1.05 -8.93
CA LYS A 137 10.71 1.79 -10.03
C LYS A 137 9.63 2.40 -10.92
N SER A 138 9.63 3.72 -11.08
CA SER A 138 8.80 4.39 -12.08
C SER A 138 9.26 4.03 -13.48
N ILE A 139 8.32 3.63 -14.34
CA ILE A 139 8.55 3.37 -15.76
C ILE A 139 8.17 4.60 -16.57
N ASP A 140 7.06 5.22 -16.18
CA ASP A 140 6.55 6.46 -16.72
C ASP A 140 5.83 7.25 -15.63
N GLU A 141 5.12 8.32 -16.01
CA GLU A 141 4.40 9.21 -15.08
C GLU A 141 3.27 8.53 -14.29
N LYS A 142 2.80 7.37 -14.76
CA LYS A 142 1.61 6.68 -14.22
C LYS A 142 1.87 5.24 -13.82
N HIS A 143 3.00 4.65 -14.19
CA HIS A 143 3.26 3.24 -13.95
C HIS A 143 4.54 3.00 -13.17
N VAL A 144 4.46 2.01 -12.28
CA VAL A 144 5.61 1.52 -11.51
C VAL A 144 5.77 0.01 -11.67
N ASP A 145 7.02 -0.43 -11.70
CA ASP A 145 7.39 -1.84 -11.50
C ASP A 145 7.84 -2.04 -10.05
N VAL A 146 7.37 -3.13 -9.46
CA VAL A 146 7.70 -3.52 -8.09
C VAL A 146 8.52 -4.79 -8.12
N ASN A 147 9.70 -4.78 -7.51
CA ASN A 147 10.50 -5.98 -7.30
C ASN A 147 10.62 -6.24 -5.81
N ILE A 148 10.35 -7.47 -5.39
CA ILE A 148 10.44 -7.93 -4.01
C ILE A 148 11.46 -9.06 -3.99
N TYR A 149 12.52 -8.90 -3.23
CA TYR A 149 13.58 -9.90 -3.07
C TYR A 149 13.34 -10.68 -1.80
N VAL A 150 13.25 -11.99 -1.92
CA VAL A 150 12.97 -12.90 -0.80
C VAL A 150 14.09 -13.92 -0.61
N GLU A 151 14.34 -14.24 0.64
CA GLU A 151 15.10 -15.43 1.05
C GLU A 151 14.12 -16.37 1.75
N GLU A 152 13.91 -17.56 1.19
CA GLU A 152 12.87 -18.49 1.67
C GLU A 152 13.28 -19.23 2.94
N GLY A 153 14.59 -19.40 3.19
CA GLY A 153 15.10 -20.15 4.31
C GLY A 153 14.72 -21.63 4.27
N ASN A 154 14.78 -22.29 5.42
CA ASN A 154 14.46 -23.70 5.56
C ASN A 154 13.00 -23.93 5.92
N LYS A 155 12.45 -25.05 5.43
CA LYS A 155 11.12 -25.49 5.83
C LYS A 155 11.20 -26.28 7.14
N TYR A 156 10.39 -25.88 8.12
CA TYR A 156 10.28 -26.50 9.43
C TYR A 156 9.10 -27.46 9.49
N TYR A 157 9.31 -28.59 10.17
CA TYR A 157 8.30 -29.60 10.40
C TYR A 157 8.15 -29.84 11.90
N LEU A 158 6.91 -29.95 12.39
CA LEU A 158 6.65 -30.33 13.76
C LEU A 158 7.08 -31.80 13.96
N ARG A 159 7.97 -32.06 14.93
CA ARG A 159 8.42 -33.39 15.24
C ARG A 159 7.59 -34.03 16.35
N ASN A 160 7.36 -33.31 17.44
CA ASN A 160 6.68 -33.82 18.62
C ASN A 160 6.00 -32.68 19.40
N VAL A 161 4.90 -33.00 20.10
CA VAL A 161 4.23 -32.13 21.06
C VAL A 161 4.12 -32.87 22.38
N GLU A 162 4.81 -32.36 23.40
CA GLU A 162 4.72 -32.90 24.76
C GLU A 162 3.85 -31.97 25.60
N TRP A 163 2.84 -32.55 26.25
CA TRP A 163 2.00 -31.84 27.19
C TRP A 163 2.56 -32.00 28.58
N VAL A 164 2.96 -30.89 29.21
CA VAL A 164 3.53 -30.90 30.57
C VAL A 164 2.61 -30.04 31.43
N GLY A 165 2.13 -30.62 32.53
CA GLY A 165 1.28 -29.99 33.51
C GLY A 165 -0.11 -30.63 33.60
N ASN A 166 -0.74 -30.43 34.77
CA ASN A 166 -2.12 -30.86 35.04
C ASN A 166 -3.09 -29.76 34.65
#